data_622e19a75d3ac1035751fed7a56d8121
#
_entry.id   622e19a75d3ac1035751fed7a56d8121
#
_cell.length_a   1.000
_cell.length_b   1.000
_cell.length_c   1.000
_cell.angle_alpha   90.00
_cell.angle_beta   90.00
_cell.angle_gamma   90.00
#
_symmetry.space_group_name_H-M   'P 1'
#
loop_
_entity.id
_entity.type
_entity.pdbx_description
1 polymer ?
#
loop_
_entity_poly.entity_id
_entity_poly.type
_entity_poly.pdbx_seq_one_letter_code
_entity_poly.pdbx_strand_id
1 'polypeptide(L)'
;MGNDIESLTHTKWRCQYHIVFAPKYRRQIIYGKYKVEIGKILRKICIRSGVEIIEANACPDHVHMLVSIPPKMSVSKFMGILKGKSSLMIFDRFANLKYKYGNRHFWCRGYYADTVGRNKKAITKYIQNQIQEDQIAEQISIKEYIDPFTGEPTKGSK
;
A
#
# COMPACT_ATOMS: atom_id res chain seq x y z
N MET A 1 -1.14 -12.57 19.04
CA MET A 1 -0.85 -12.85 17.63
C MET A 1 -2.13 -13.23 16.92
N GLY A 2 -2.46 -12.47 15.91
CA GLY A 2 -3.63 -12.78 15.11
C GLY A 2 -3.47 -14.11 14.38
N ASN A 3 -4.54 -14.87 14.33
CA ASN A 3 -4.58 -16.07 13.51
C ASN A 3 -4.59 -15.63 12.04
N ASP A 4 -3.51 -15.93 11.30
CA ASP A 4 -3.37 -15.56 9.88
C ASP A 4 -4.34 -16.33 8.97
N ILE A 5 -5.10 -17.25 9.52
CA ILE A 5 -6.03 -18.05 8.76
C ILE A 5 -7.40 -17.37 8.78
N GLU A 6 -7.83 -16.97 7.63
CA GLU A 6 -9.15 -16.38 7.41
C GLU A 6 -10.20 -17.46 7.14
N SER A 7 -11.48 -17.14 7.33
CA SER A 7 -12.54 -18.10 7.04
C SER A 7 -13.68 -17.46 6.26
N LEU A 8 -14.13 -18.15 5.23
CA LEU A 8 -15.43 -18.02 4.60
C LEU A 8 -16.32 -19.13 5.17
N THR A 9 -17.64 -19.11 4.89
CA THR A 9 -18.65 -19.97 5.53
C THR A 9 -18.24 -21.45 5.71
N HIS A 10 -17.50 -22.05 4.79
CA HIS A 10 -17.00 -23.42 4.88
C HIS A 10 -15.56 -23.57 4.45
N THR A 11 -14.84 -22.45 4.29
CA THR A 11 -13.50 -22.44 3.74
C THR A 11 -12.58 -21.61 4.63
N LYS A 12 -11.46 -22.20 5.02
CA LYS A 12 -10.37 -21.48 5.69
C LYS A 12 -9.31 -21.17 4.64
N TRP A 13 -8.71 -19.98 4.73
CA TRP A 13 -7.73 -19.56 3.73
C TRP A 13 -6.65 -18.65 4.34
N ARG A 14 -5.52 -18.64 3.66
CA ARG A 14 -4.41 -17.71 3.92
C ARG A 14 -3.80 -17.36 2.57
N CYS A 15 -4.20 -16.24 2.01
CA CYS A 15 -3.73 -15.77 0.70
C CYS A 15 -3.09 -14.40 0.89
N GLN A 16 -1.81 -14.41 1.28
CA GLN A 16 -1.04 -13.21 1.58
C GLN A 16 0.02 -13.00 0.51
N TYR A 17 0.18 -11.73 0.13
CA TYR A 17 1.09 -11.33 -0.95
C TYR A 17 1.86 -10.08 -0.54
N HIS A 18 3.15 -10.09 -0.88
CA HIS A 18 3.96 -8.88 -0.90
C HIS A 18 3.87 -8.28 -2.29
N ILE A 19 3.38 -7.05 -2.40
CA ILE A 19 3.13 -6.37 -3.67
C ILE A 19 3.94 -5.08 -3.70
N VAL A 20 4.58 -4.82 -4.83
CA VAL A 20 5.32 -3.58 -5.07
C VAL A 20 4.87 -2.98 -6.39
N PHE A 21 4.56 -1.70 -6.38
CA PHE A 21 4.21 -0.96 -7.59
C PHE A 21 4.69 0.48 -7.50
N ALA A 22 4.84 1.13 -8.63
CA ALA A 22 5.52 2.41 -8.70
C ALA A 22 4.75 3.43 -9.55
N PRO A 23 4.90 4.74 -9.25
CA PRO A 23 4.41 5.79 -10.14
C PRO A 23 5.01 5.69 -11.54
N LYS A 24 4.29 6.15 -12.54
CA LYS A 24 4.73 6.18 -13.93
C LYS A 24 6.09 6.89 -14.05
N TYR A 25 7.02 6.27 -14.75
CA TYR A 25 8.42 6.71 -14.88
C TYR A 25 9.18 6.68 -13.55
N ARG A 26 8.68 5.98 -12.52
CA ARG A 26 9.26 5.95 -11.17
C ARG A 26 9.58 7.35 -10.63
N ARG A 27 8.71 8.28 -10.86
CA ARG A 27 8.87 9.65 -10.35
C ARG A 27 8.82 9.65 -8.83
N GLN A 28 9.70 10.42 -8.21
CA GLN A 28 9.74 10.60 -6.77
C GLN A 28 8.69 11.64 -6.36
N ILE A 29 7.43 11.22 -6.37
CA ILE A 29 6.29 12.11 -6.09
C ILE A 29 5.60 11.78 -4.76
N ILE A 30 5.81 10.57 -4.22
CA ILE A 30 5.12 10.10 -3.03
C ILE A 30 5.86 10.56 -1.78
N TYR A 31 5.63 11.80 -1.38
CA TYR A 31 6.18 12.38 -0.16
C TYR A 31 5.25 13.47 0.37
N GLY A 32 5.45 13.88 1.63
CA GLY A 32 4.65 14.94 2.26
C GLY A 32 3.16 14.67 2.19
N LYS A 33 2.39 15.66 1.75
CA LYS A 33 0.93 15.57 1.62
C LYS A 33 0.48 14.49 0.64
N TYR A 34 1.24 14.26 -0.44
CA TYR A 34 0.91 13.23 -1.43
C TYR A 34 1.00 11.84 -0.82
N LYS A 35 2.04 11.57 -0.03
CA LYS A 35 2.22 10.29 0.65
C LYS A 35 1.02 9.97 1.54
N VAL A 36 0.60 10.90 2.37
CA VAL A 36 -0.54 10.74 3.29
C VAL A 36 -1.83 10.47 2.51
N GLU A 37 -2.13 11.29 1.53
CA GLU A 37 -3.38 11.18 0.77
C GLU A 37 -3.42 9.92 -0.12
N ILE A 38 -2.31 9.58 -0.76
CA ILE A 38 -2.20 8.35 -1.56
C ILE A 38 -2.39 7.12 -0.67
N GLY A 39 -1.77 7.10 0.49
CA GLY A 39 -1.95 6.03 1.46
C GLY A 39 -3.41 5.86 1.89
N LYS A 40 -4.09 6.96 2.18
CA LYS A 40 -5.52 6.95 2.53
C LYS A 40 -6.39 6.43 1.38
N ILE A 41 -6.10 6.83 0.15
CA ILE A 41 -6.80 6.39 -1.05
C ILE A 41 -6.65 4.87 -1.23
N LEU A 42 -5.43 4.37 -1.15
CA LEU A 42 -5.13 2.94 -1.29
C LEU A 42 -5.82 2.13 -0.19
N ARG A 43 -5.79 2.60 1.05
CA ARG A 43 -6.49 1.97 2.17
C ARG A 43 -7.99 1.86 1.91
N LYS A 44 -8.61 2.95 1.47
CA LYS A 44 -10.05 2.99 1.19
C LYS A 44 -10.45 1.97 0.12
N ILE A 45 -9.66 1.85 -0.94
CA ILE A 45 -9.91 0.90 -2.02
C ILE A 45 -9.77 -0.54 -1.51
N CYS A 46 -8.74 -0.82 -0.71
CA CYS A 46 -8.54 -2.14 -0.11
C CYS A 46 -9.72 -2.53 0.78
N ILE A 47 -10.18 -1.65 1.65
CA ILE A 47 -11.34 -1.89 2.51
C ILE A 47 -12.57 -2.22 1.67
N ARG A 48 -12.85 -1.45 0.63
CA ARG A 48 -13.99 -1.67 -0.27
C ARG A 48 -13.88 -2.97 -1.06
N SER A 49 -12.69 -3.43 -1.33
CA SER A 49 -12.43 -4.66 -2.08
C SER A 49 -12.38 -5.90 -1.20
N GLY A 50 -12.52 -5.74 0.12
CA GLY A 50 -12.40 -6.85 1.07
C GLY A 50 -10.97 -7.34 1.24
N VAL A 51 -9.99 -6.53 0.93
CA VAL A 51 -8.56 -6.84 1.05
C VAL A 51 -8.03 -6.19 2.32
N GLU A 52 -7.41 -7.00 3.18
CA GLU A 52 -6.78 -6.52 4.40
C GLU A 52 -5.34 -6.08 4.12
N ILE A 53 -4.98 -4.89 4.58
CA ILE A 53 -3.60 -4.43 4.59
C ILE A 53 -2.98 -4.85 5.93
N ILE A 54 -1.99 -5.73 5.86
CA ILE A 54 -1.26 -6.19 7.05
C ILE A 54 -0.17 -5.18 7.39
N GLU A 55 0.64 -4.81 6.41
CA GLU A 55 1.65 -3.77 6.50
C GLU A 55 1.76 -3.07 5.15
N ALA A 56 2.08 -1.79 5.16
CA ALA A 56 2.35 -1.06 3.92
C ALA A 56 3.23 0.16 4.18
N ASN A 57 3.97 0.56 3.18
CA ASN A 57 4.70 1.82 3.17
C ASN A 57 4.78 2.38 1.76
N ALA A 58 4.56 3.69 1.66
CA ALA A 58 4.77 4.44 0.43
C ALA A 58 6.14 5.11 0.50
N CYS A 59 7.06 4.64 -0.33
CA CYS A 59 8.35 5.28 -0.56
C CYS A 59 8.20 6.33 -1.66
N PRO A 60 9.16 7.27 -1.83
CA PRO A 60 9.00 8.35 -2.81
C PRO A 60 8.70 7.88 -4.24
N ASP A 61 9.27 6.76 -4.67
CA ASP A 61 9.14 6.24 -6.03
C ASP A 61 8.45 4.88 -6.14
N HIS A 62 7.92 4.34 -5.03
CA HIS A 62 7.22 3.04 -5.05
C HIS A 62 6.41 2.82 -3.77
N VAL A 63 5.52 1.85 -3.83
CA VAL A 63 4.70 1.42 -2.70
C VAL A 63 4.94 -0.06 -2.44
N HIS A 64 5.18 -0.41 -1.17
CA HIS A 64 5.21 -1.78 -0.69
C HIS A 64 3.94 -2.07 0.09
N MET A 65 3.31 -3.19 -0.18
CA MET A 65 2.12 -3.62 0.57
C MET A 65 2.21 -5.12 0.87
N LEU A 66 1.93 -5.47 2.10
CA LEU A 66 1.66 -6.85 2.51
C LEU A 66 0.15 -6.95 2.72
N VAL A 67 -0.52 -7.73 1.88
CA VAL A 67 -1.99 -7.79 1.85
C VAL A 67 -2.50 -9.21 1.93
N SER A 68 -3.70 -9.35 2.49
CA SER A 68 -4.49 -10.59 2.49
C SER A 68 -5.63 -10.43 1.50
N ILE A 69 -5.63 -11.22 0.43
CA ILE A 69 -6.62 -11.15 -0.65
C ILE A 69 -7.54 -12.36 -0.56
N PRO A 70 -8.88 -12.19 -0.51
CA PRO A 70 -9.79 -13.33 -0.45
C PRO A 70 -9.68 -14.24 -1.68
N PRO A 71 -9.86 -15.56 -1.54
CA PRO A 71 -9.64 -16.53 -2.63
C PRO A 71 -10.53 -16.31 -3.86
N LYS A 72 -11.65 -15.63 -3.71
CA LYS A 72 -12.54 -15.28 -4.82
C LYS A 72 -11.95 -14.25 -5.79
N MET A 73 -10.83 -13.61 -5.42
CA MET A 73 -10.23 -12.53 -6.21
C MET A 73 -8.80 -12.87 -6.59
N SER A 74 -8.46 -12.75 -7.86
CA SER A 74 -7.08 -12.89 -8.31
C SER A 74 -6.26 -11.65 -7.96
N VAL A 75 -4.94 -11.82 -7.84
CA VAL A 75 -4.02 -10.70 -7.63
C VAL A 75 -4.12 -9.70 -8.78
N SER A 76 -4.20 -10.18 -10.02
CA SER A 76 -4.31 -9.29 -11.19
C SER A 76 -5.60 -8.48 -11.19
N LYS A 77 -6.71 -9.07 -10.80
CA LYS A 77 -7.98 -8.34 -10.66
C LYS A 77 -7.88 -7.26 -9.58
N PHE A 78 -7.34 -7.61 -8.42
CA PHE A 78 -7.14 -6.67 -7.33
C PHE A 78 -6.23 -5.52 -7.76
N MET A 79 -5.10 -5.80 -8.41
CA MET A 79 -4.18 -4.77 -8.85
C MET A 79 -4.79 -3.86 -9.92
N GLY A 80 -5.61 -4.40 -10.81
CA GLY A 80 -6.38 -3.61 -11.78
C GLY A 80 -7.31 -2.61 -11.09
N ILE A 81 -8.04 -3.07 -10.08
CA ILE A 81 -8.94 -2.22 -9.27
C ILE A 81 -8.13 -1.17 -8.50
N LEU A 82 -7.08 -1.61 -7.79
CA LEU A 82 -6.28 -0.74 -6.94
C LEU A 82 -5.62 0.38 -7.74
N LYS A 83 -4.93 0.04 -8.82
CA LYS A 83 -4.22 1.00 -9.66
C LYS A 83 -5.18 1.89 -10.46
N GLY A 84 -6.23 1.31 -11.02
CA GLY A 84 -7.20 2.06 -11.82
C GLY A 84 -7.99 3.06 -10.99
N LYS A 85 -8.59 2.63 -9.91
CA LYS A 85 -9.37 3.52 -9.03
C LYS A 85 -8.50 4.54 -8.31
N SER A 86 -7.33 4.15 -7.83
CA SER A 86 -6.43 5.08 -7.16
C SER A 86 -5.92 6.16 -8.10
N SER A 87 -5.62 5.84 -9.37
CA SER A 87 -5.23 6.85 -10.36
C SER A 87 -6.31 7.92 -10.52
N LEU A 88 -7.56 7.51 -10.68
CA LEU A 88 -8.69 8.45 -10.79
C LEU A 88 -8.84 9.31 -9.53
N MET A 89 -8.76 8.71 -8.37
CA MET A 89 -8.92 9.43 -7.10
C MET A 89 -7.75 10.39 -6.84
N ILE A 90 -6.52 9.99 -7.18
CA ILE A 90 -5.32 10.85 -7.06
C ILE A 90 -5.45 12.05 -7.98
N PHE A 91 -5.84 11.86 -9.23
CA PHE A 91 -6.00 12.95 -10.19
C PHE A 91 -7.18 13.87 -9.85
N ASP A 92 -8.23 13.33 -9.26
CA ASP A 92 -9.34 14.13 -8.75
C ASP A 92 -8.92 15.01 -7.57
N ARG A 93 -8.15 14.43 -6.64
CA ARG A 93 -7.64 15.12 -5.45
C ARG A 93 -6.54 16.14 -5.78
N PHE A 94 -5.66 15.81 -6.73
CA PHE A 94 -4.50 16.61 -7.12
C PHE A 94 -4.51 16.86 -8.62
N ALA A 95 -5.33 17.82 -9.06
CA ALA A 95 -5.53 18.11 -10.47
C ALA A 95 -4.24 18.47 -11.22
N ASN A 96 -3.26 19.08 -10.54
CA ASN A 96 -1.96 19.41 -11.13
C ASN A 96 -1.16 18.16 -11.56
N LEU A 97 -1.34 17.04 -10.89
CA LEU A 97 -0.67 15.76 -11.25
C LEU A 97 -1.24 15.19 -12.55
N LYS A 98 -2.51 15.42 -12.80
CA LYS A 98 -3.19 14.94 -14.01
C LYS A 98 -2.48 15.42 -15.30
N TYR A 99 -2.09 16.66 -15.35
CA TYR A 99 -1.37 17.22 -16.51
C TYR A 99 0.03 16.63 -16.63
N LYS A 100 0.69 16.40 -15.52
CA LYS A 100 2.05 15.85 -15.45
C LYS A 100 2.14 14.40 -15.94
N TYR A 101 1.07 13.61 -15.78
CA TYR A 101 1.01 12.18 -16.11
C TYR A 101 0.16 11.87 -17.35
N GLY A 102 -0.18 12.85 -18.13
CA GLY A 102 -0.90 12.66 -19.40
C GLY A 102 -2.35 12.19 -19.25
N ASN A 103 -3.00 12.55 -18.16
CA ASN A 103 -4.44 12.37 -17.91
C ASN A 103 -4.96 10.95 -17.69
N ARG A 104 -4.14 9.91 -17.72
CA ARG A 104 -4.68 8.54 -17.74
C ARG A 104 -4.19 7.61 -16.63
N HIS A 105 -2.89 7.57 -16.41
CA HIS A 105 -2.30 6.57 -15.53
C HIS A 105 -1.29 7.21 -14.60
N PHE A 106 -1.56 7.13 -13.30
CA PHE A 106 -0.61 7.55 -12.29
C PHE A 106 0.51 6.53 -12.10
N TRP A 107 0.20 5.23 -12.21
CA TRP A 107 1.10 4.12 -11.94
C TRP A 107 1.77 3.58 -13.20
N CYS A 108 2.98 3.03 -13.06
CA CYS A 108 3.61 2.22 -14.10
C CYS A 108 2.74 1.03 -14.47
N ARG A 109 2.91 0.52 -15.69
CA ARG A 109 2.41 -0.80 -16.03
C ARG A 109 3.09 -1.85 -15.18
N GLY A 110 2.35 -2.90 -14.85
CA GLY A 110 2.89 -4.01 -14.09
C GLY A 110 3.04 -3.71 -12.61
N TYR A 111 3.50 -4.71 -11.93
CA TYR A 111 3.73 -4.72 -10.49
C TYR A 111 4.55 -5.97 -10.17
N TYR A 112 5.19 -5.98 -9.00
CA TYR A 112 5.78 -7.18 -8.44
C TYR A 112 4.82 -7.78 -7.43
N ALA A 113 4.63 -9.09 -7.46
CA ALA A 113 3.84 -9.80 -6.46
C ALA A 113 4.51 -11.12 -6.11
N ASP A 114 4.62 -11.40 -4.82
CA ASP A 114 5.16 -12.64 -4.31
C ASP A 114 4.26 -13.17 -3.21
N THR A 115 4.13 -14.49 -3.14
CA THR A 115 3.39 -15.13 -2.06
C THR A 115 4.18 -15.06 -0.77
N VAL A 116 3.47 -14.83 0.33
CA VAL A 116 4.07 -14.72 1.65
C VAL A 116 3.78 -15.98 2.44
N GLY A 117 4.81 -16.75 2.71
CA GLY A 117 4.73 -17.90 3.58
C GLY A 117 5.52 -17.65 4.86
N ARG A 118 6.62 -18.38 5.02
CA ARG A 118 7.49 -18.31 6.20
C ARG A 118 8.23 -16.97 6.35
N ASN A 119 8.31 -16.17 5.29
CA ASN A 119 9.05 -14.90 5.26
C ASN A 119 8.23 -13.69 5.72
N LYS A 120 6.99 -13.88 6.18
CA LYS A 120 6.11 -12.78 6.59
C LYS A 120 6.77 -11.83 7.59
N LYS A 121 7.42 -12.36 8.62
CA LYS A 121 8.10 -11.54 9.64
C LYS A 121 9.21 -10.68 9.07
N ALA A 122 10.01 -11.24 8.17
CA ALA A 122 11.10 -10.50 7.53
C ALA A 122 10.57 -9.38 6.64
N ILE A 123 9.52 -9.63 5.87
CA ILE A 123 8.87 -8.65 5.00
C ILE A 123 8.23 -7.54 5.84
N THR A 124 7.50 -7.89 6.88
CA THR A 124 6.88 -6.92 7.80
C THR A 124 7.95 -6.03 8.43
N LYS A 125 9.04 -6.61 8.92
CA LYS A 125 10.14 -5.87 9.52
C LYS A 125 10.80 -4.93 8.50
N TYR A 126 11.00 -5.38 7.27
CA TYR A 126 11.56 -4.55 6.21
C TYR A 126 10.68 -3.33 5.94
N ILE A 127 9.37 -3.51 5.80
CA ILE A 127 8.42 -2.43 5.56
C ILE A 127 8.43 -1.43 6.73
N GLN A 128 8.44 -1.93 7.97
CA GLN A 128 8.50 -1.09 9.16
C GLN A 128 9.79 -0.27 9.22
N ASN A 129 10.93 -0.86 8.87
CA ASN A 129 12.21 -0.15 8.82
C ASN A 129 12.18 0.96 7.76
N GLN A 130 11.59 0.73 6.61
CA GLN A 130 11.42 1.74 5.57
C GLN A 130 10.58 2.93 6.07
N ILE A 131 9.51 2.67 6.82
CA ILE A 131 8.69 3.73 7.43
C ILE A 131 9.53 4.59 8.36
N GLN A 132 10.36 4.00 9.21
CA GLN A 132 11.22 4.74 10.14
C GLN A 132 12.27 5.59 9.41
N GLU A 133 12.91 5.05 8.40
CA GLU A 133 13.88 5.77 7.58
C GLU A 133 13.24 6.98 6.89
N ASP A 134 12.07 6.80 6.33
CA ASP A 134 11.31 7.88 5.68
C ASP A 134 10.93 8.97 6.68
N GLN A 135 10.50 8.60 7.88
CA GLN A 135 10.15 9.56 8.94
C GLN A 135 11.37 10.40 9.35
N ILE A 136 12.52 9.78 9.49
CA ILE A 136 13.76 10.46 9.81
C ILE A 136 14.14 11.43 8.68
N ALA A 137 14.04 10.97 7.43
CA ALA A 137 14.37 11.78 6.26
C ALA A 137 13.44 12.99 6.11
N GLU A 138 12.18 12.87 6.48
CA GLU A 138 11.18 13.94 6.43
C GLU A 138 11.18 14.81 7.70
N GLN A 139 12.01 14.51 8.68
CA GLN A 139 12.06 15.19 9.99
C GLN A 139 10.73 15.18 10.75
N ILE A 140 9.92 14.18 10.50
CA ILE A 140 8.63 14.01 11.17
C ILE A 140 8.86 13.29 12.50
N SER A 141 8.28 13.81 13.58
CA SER A 141 8.33 13.14 14.86
C SER A 141 7.61 11.78 14.80
N ILE A 142 8.29 10.72 15.23
CA ILE A 142 7.71 9.38 15.27
C ILE A 142 6.40 9.34 16.08
N LYS A 143 6.28 10.20 17.08
CA LYS A 143 5.09 10.30 17.92
C LYS A 143 3.88 10.90 17.20
N GLU A 144 4.14 11.70 16.18
CA GLU A 144 3.10 12.42 15.43
C GLU A 144 2.70 11.71 14.14
N TYR A 145 3.45 10.69 13.76
CA TYR A 145 3.18 9.98 12.53
C TYR A 145 2.01 9.01 12.67
N ILE A 146 1.05 9.17 11.80
CA ILE A 146 -0.08 8.24 11.67
C ILE A 146 0.07 7.53 10.33
N ASP A 147 0.11 6.19 10.38
CA ASP A 147 0.20 5.39 9.16
C ASP A 147 -1.08 5.57 8.34
N PRO A 148 -1.00 6.13 7.12
CA PRO A 148 -2.20 6.38 6.32
C PRO A 148 -2.89 5.09 5.86
N PHE A 149 -2.19 3.96 5.82
CA PHE A 149 -2.76 2.69 5.40
C PHE A 149 -3.60 2.03 6.50
N THR A 150 -3.18 2.12 7.74
CA THR A 150 -3.87 1.53 8.89
C THR A 150 -4.72 2.53 9.66
N GLY A 151 -4.40 3.82 9.56
CA GLY A 151 -5.04 4.88 10.33
C GLY A 151 -4.60 4.91 11.79
N GLU A 152 -3.56 4.18 12.15
CA GLU A 152 -3.05 4.09 13.52
C GLU A 152 -1.67 4.75 13.64
N PRO A 153 -1.32 5.21 14.85
CA PRO A 153 0.04 5.68 15.10
C PRO A 153 1.04 4.55 14.87
N THR A 154 2.15 4.87 14.23
CA THR A 154 3.24 3.90 14.07
C THR A 154 3.76 3.56 15.46
N LYS A 155 3.77 2.29 15.80
CA LYS A 155 4.40 1.83 17.04
C LYS A 155 5.90 2.10 16.93
N GLY A 156 6.37 3.07 17.70
CA GLY A 156 7.79 3.35 17.77
C GLY A 156 8.53 2.09 18.15
N SER A 157 9.60 1.75 17.44
CA SER A 157 10.52 0.73 17.91
C SER A 157 11.12 1.20 19.22
N LYS A 158 10.89 0.42 20.24
CA LYS A 158 11.69 0.61 21.45
C LYS A 158 13.12 0.19 21.18
#